data_4cea5c588b3c5a632add8cb71e21a495
#
_entry.id   4cea5c588b3c5a632add8cb71e21a495
#
_cell.length_a   1.000
_cell.length_b   1.000
_cell.length_c   1.000
_cell.angle_alpha   90.00
_cell.angle_beta   90.00
_cell.angle_gamma   90.00
#
_symmetry.space_group_name_H-M   'P 1'
#
loop_
_entity.id
_entity.type
_entity.pdbx_description
1 polymer ?
#
loop_
_entity_poly.entity_id
_entity_poly.type
_entity_poly.pdbx_seq_one_letter_code
_entity_poly.pdbx_strand_id
1 'polypeptide(L)'
;MHIINKILILGSWLVVLLLVHTSCTNSVEHSERTLNLLPEPAQLTVGKEAFILQDDMIISINAPSLKSAADYLVTILQRATGYKFVVTEEERGHIQLCIDEKLPHKEGNYTLKVTSNQIHISSANYAGVIAAISTIRQMFPVEIEASTVVLDTVWSIPTVSIIDEPRFAWRGILLDVARHFFQ
;
A
#
# COMPACT_ATOMS: atom_id res chain seq x y z
N MET A 1 -56.52 -25.53 27.15
CA MET A 1 -55.57 -26.09 26.13
C MET A 1 -55.10 -25.10 25.08
N HIS A 2 -55.88 -24.06 24.68
CA HIS A 2 -55.51 -23.08 23.66
C HIS A 2 -54.45 -22.00 24.09
N ILE A 3 -54.36 -21.69 25.38
CA ILE A 3 -53.44 -20.65 25.87
C ILE A 3 -51.99 -21.14 25.93
N ILE A 4 -51.81 -22.43 26.31
CA ILE A 4 -50.48 -23.04 26.43
C ILE A 4 -49.79 -23.16 25.07
N ASN A 5 -50.54 -23.49 24.01
CA ASN A 5 -50.01 -23.54 22.66
C ASN A 5 -49.59 -22.17 22.09
N LYS A 6 -50.27 -21.09 22.45
CA LYS A 6 -49.91 -19.73 22.02
C LYS A 6 -48.62 -19.27 22.71
N ILE A 7 -48.40 -19.62 23.98
CA ILE A 7 -47.19 -19.28 24.71
C ILE A 7 -45.96 -20.03 24.18
N LEU A 8 -46.13 -21.31 23.80
CA LEU A 8 -45.07 -22.12 23.18
C LEU A 8 -44.66 -21.60 21.82
N ILE A 9 -45.63 -21.16 21.00
CA ILE A 9 -45.35 -20.60 19.68
C ILE A 9 -44.65 -19.24 19.76
N LEU A 10 -45.07 -18.36 20.66
CA LEU A 10 -44.39 -17.06 20.91
C LEU A 10 -42.98 -17.24 21.45
N GLY A 11 -42.74 -18.22 22.34
CA GLY A 11 -41.41 -18.53 22.86
C GLY A 11 -40.46 -19.05 21.75
N SER A 12 -40.98 -19.88 20.85
CA SER A 12 -40.20 -20.40 19.71
C SER A 12 -39.79 -19.30 18.74
N TRP A 13 -40.64 -18.32 18.47
CA TRP A 13 -40.32 -17.17 17.61
C TRP A 13 -39.28 -16.22 18.22
N LEU A 14 -39.31 -16.06 19.55
CA LEU A 14 -38.35 -15.24 20.27
C LEU A 14 -36.93 -15.84 20.24
N VAL A 15 -36.83 -17.17 20.35
CA VAL A 15 -35.55 -17.89 20.27
C VAL A 15 -34.96 -17.84 18.84
N VAL A 16 -35.80 -17.93 17.81
CA VAL A 16 -35.37 -17.80 16.40
C VAL A 16 -34.90 -16.37 16.11
N LEU A 17 -35.55 -15.36 16.68
CA LEU A 17 -35.15 -13.96 16.49
C LEU A 17 -33.78 -13.63 17.16
N LEU A 18 -33.44 -14.31 18.27
CA LEU A 18 -32.16 -14.15 18.96
C LEU A 18 -30.99 -14.80 18.23
N LEU A 19 -31.24 -15.81 17.39
CA LEU A 19 -30.20 -16.52 16.62
C LEU A 19 -29.75 -15.78 15.34
N VAL A 20 -30.50 -14.79 14.88
CA VAL A 20 -30.21 -14.07 13.62
C VAL A 20 -29.18 -12.94 13.83
N HIS A 21 -28.82 -12.58 15.06
CA HIS A 21 -27.91 -11.47 15.35
C HIS A 21 -26.43 -11.86 15.55
N THR A 22 -26.05 -13.13 15.35
CA THR A 22 -24.64 -13.49 15.23
C THR A 22 -24.16 -13.25 13.80
N SER A 23 -24.23 -12.00 13.35
CA SER A 23 -23.48 -11.55 12.19
C SER A 23 -22.00 -11.55 12.63
N CYS A 24 -21.26 -12.59 12.26
CA CYS A 24 -19.81 -12.57 12.31
C CYS A 24 -19.34 -11.42 11.42
N THR A 25 -19.07 -10.27 12.00
CA THR A 25 -18.14 -9.35 11.39
C THR A 25 -16.79 -10.07 11.41
N ASN A 26 -16.40 -10.61 10.25
CA ASN A 26 -15.02 -10.95 10.00
C ASN A 26 -14.24 -9.63 10.00
N SER A 27 -13.88 -9.16 11.20
CA SER A 27 -12.76 -8.28 11.36
C SER A 27 -11.56 -9.10 10.90
N VAL A 28 -11.01 -8.77 9.74
CA VAL A 28 -9.68 -9.22 9.36
C VAL A 28 -8.79 -8.68 10.48
N GLU A 29 -8.46 -9.54 11.48
CA GLU A 29 -7.42 -9.24 12.42
C GLU A 29 -6.15 -9.04 11.59
N HIS A 30 -5.82 -7.78 11.38
CA HIS A 30 -4.53 -7.40 10.85
C HIS A 30 -3.54 -7.80 11.95
N SER A 31 -3.00 -9.03 11.86
CA SER A 31 -1.80 -9.40 12.60
C SER A 31 -0.87 -8.19 12.54
N GLU A 32 -0.37 -7.72 13.69
CA GLU A 32 0.65 -6.67 13.76
C GLU A 32 1.82 -7.10 12.86
N ARG A 33 1.74 -6.82 11.58
CA ARG A 33 2.89 -6.91 10.68
C ARG A 33 3.83 -5.83 11.14
N THR A 34 4.84 -6.21 11.90
CA THR A 34 6.03 -5.37 12.06
C THR A 34 6.53 -5.07 10.66
N LEU A 35 6.39 -3.81 10.26
CA LEU A 35 6.92 -3.32 8.98
C LEU A 35 8.44 -3.29 9.09
N ASN A 36 9.09 -4.34 8.59
CA ASN A 36 10.54 -4.41 8.51
C ASN A 36 11.00 -3.75 7.20
N LEU A 37 10.98 -2.43 7.16
CA LEU A 37 11.47 -1.65 6.01
C LEU A 37 13.00 -1.53 6.06
N LEU A 38 13.65 -1.71 4.91
CA LEU A 38 15.09 -1.60 4.75
C LEU A 38 15.45 -0.58 3.65
N PRO A 39 16.18 0.48 3.97
CA PRO A 39 16.58 0.89 5.31
C PRO A 39 15.38 1.31 6.16
N GLU A 40 15.53 1.29 7.50
CA GLU A 40 14.50 1.78 8.41
C GLU A 40 14.31 3.28 8.21
N PRO A 41 13.06 3.75 7.99
CA PRO A 41 12.76 5.16 7.80
C PRO A 41 13.10 6.00 9.04
N ALA A 42 13.44 7.26 8.82
CA ALA A 42 13.76 8.18 9.92
C ALA A 42 12.58 8.38 10.89
N GLN A 43 11.35 8.39 10.35
CA GLN A 43 10.11 8.44 11.13
C GLN A 43 9.07 7.53 10.48
N LEU A 44 8.47 6.66 11.29
CA LEU A 44 7.41 5.74 10.86
C LEU A 44 6.29 5.71 11.90
N THR A 45 5.06 5.96 11.46
CA THR A 45 3.86 5.73 12.25
C THR A 45 2.96 4.78 11.47
N VAL A 46 2.55 3.68 12.10
CA VAL A 46 1.66 2.67 11.50
C VAL A 46 0.26 2.83 12.07
N GLY A 47 -0.73 2.88 11.18
CA GLY A 47 -2.15 2.92 11.55
C GLY A 47 -2.77 1.53 11.63
N LYS A 48 -4.06 1.47 11.97
CA LYS A 48 -4.81 0.21 12.13
C LYS A 48 -5.54 -0.25 10.87
N GLU A 49 -5.69 0.64 9.90
CA GLU A 49 -6.39 0.37 8.65
C GLU A 49 -5.41 -0.10 7.57
N ALA A 50 -5.93 -0.50 6.43
CA ALA A 50 -5.15 -0.87 5.26
C ALA A 50 -5.68 -0.16 4.00
N PHE A 51 -4.77 0.16 3.09
CA PHE A 51 -5.08 0.50 1.71
C PHE A 51 -5.14 -0.80 0.91
N ILE A 52 -6.23 -1.00 0.17
CA ILE A 52 -6.42 -2.16 -0.69
C ILE A 52 -6.25 -1.71 -2.14
N LEU A 53 -5.25 -2.28 -2.82
CA LEU A 53 -5.03 -2.03 -4.23
C LEU A 53 -6.13 -2.73 -5.05
N GLN A 54 -6.70 -2.03 -6.02
CA GLN A 54 -7.76 -2.51 -6.88
C GLN A 54 -7.43 -2.28 -8.35
N ASP A 55 -8.14 -2.98 -9.22
CA ASP A 55 -8.08 -2.75 -10.65
C ASP A 55 -8.58 -1.34 -11.03
N ASP A 56 -8.14 -0.81 -12.16
CA ASP A 56 -8.52 0.49 -12.72
C ASP A 56 -8.24 1.71 -11.80
N MET A 57 -7.30 1.58 -10.85
CA MET A 57 -6.88 2.71 -10.04
C MET A 57 -6.09 3.75 -10.86
N ILE A 58 -6.28 5.01 -10.48
CA ILE A 58 -5.65 6.17 -11.11
C ILE A 58 -4.38 6.54 -10.32
N ILE A 59 -3.28 6.68 -11.05
CA ILE A 59 -2.02 7.24 -10.55
C ILE A 59 -1.90 8.65 -11.09
N SER A 60 -1.88 9.65 -10.22
CA SER A 60 -1.72 11.05 -10.63
C SER A 60 -0.31 11.55 -10.39
N ILE A 61 0.16 12.41 -11.28
CA ILE A 61 1.44 13.12 -11.18
C ILE A 61 1.19 14.62 -11.29
N ASN A 62 1.87 15.43 -10.49
CA ASN A 62 1.75 16.87 -10.55
C ASN A 62 2.82 17.54 -11.42
N ALA A 63 3.72 16.77 -12.00
CA ALA A 63 4.76 17.26 -12.90
C ALA A 63 5.08 16.21 -13.98
N PRO A 64 5.24 16.61 -15.26
CA PRO A 64 5.59 15.69 -16.36
C PRO A 64 6.89 14.92 -16.12
N SER A 65 7.83 15.47 -15.35
CA SER A 65 9.08 14.81 -14.95
C SER A 65 8.87 13.53 -14.14
N LEU A 66 7.69 13.33 -13.54
CA LEU A 66 7.34 12.14 -12.78
C LEU A 66 6.76 11.01 -13.63
N LYS A 67 6.56 11.22 -14.94
CA LYS A 67 5.98 10.20 -15.84
C LYS A 67 6.73 8.87 -15.76
N SER A 68 8.07 8.90 -15.81
CA SER A 68 8.88 7.66 -15.73
C SER A 68 8.81 6.99 -14.37
N ALA A 69 8.64 7.74 -13.26
CA ALA A 69 8.42 7.17 -11.94
C ALA A 69 7.05 6.50 -11.83
N ALA A 70 6.01 7.14 -12.41
CA ALA A 70 4.67 6.55 -12.46
C ALA A 70 4.65 5.27 -13.31
N ASP A 71 5.29 5.27 -14.50
CA ASP A 71 5.39 4.09 -15.36
C ASP A 71 6.16 2.94 -14.67
N TYR A 72 7.20 3.27 -13.92
CA TYR A 72 7.93 2.30 -13.10
C TYR A 72 7.03 1.68 -12.02
N LEU A 73 6.24 2.50 -11.30
CA LEU A 73 5.28 2.01 -10.32
C LEU A 73 4.23 1.11 -10.98
N VAL A 74 3.65 1.54 -12.11
CA VAL A 74 2.71 0.73 -12.90
C VAL A 74 3.33 -0.63 -13.23
N THR A 75 4.57 -0.65 -13.74
CA THR A 75 5.26 -1.90 -14.12
C THR A 75 5.39 -2.86 -12.94
N ILE A 76 5.75 -2.37 -11.75
CA ILE A 76 5.87 -3.19 -10.54
C ILE A 76 4.50 -3.78 -10.16
N LEU A 77 3.48 -2.93 -10.06
CA LEU A 77 2.16 -3.33 -9.61
C LEU A 77 1.49 -4.27 -10.62
N GLN A 78 1.47 -3.90 -11.89
CA GLN A 78 0.78 -4.65 -12.94
C GLN A 78 1.33 -6.06 -13.15
N ARG A 79 2.65 -6.24 -13.02
CA ARG A 79 3.31 -7.52 -13.26
C ARG A 79 2.76 -8.66 -12.40
N ALA A 80 2.58 -8.40 -11.11
CA ALA A 80 2.12 -9.41 -10.17
C ALA A 80 0.61 -9.44 -9.99
N THR A 81 -0.06 -8.27 -10.08
CA THR A 81 -1.50 -8.16 -9.85
C THR A 81 -2.33 -8.46 -11.10
N GLY A 82 -1.79 -8.19 -12.29
CA GLY A 82 -2.54 -8.17 -13.55
C GLY A 82 -3.50 -6.97 -13.68
N TYR A 83 -3.53 -6.06 -12.70
CA TYR A 83 -4.41 -4.90 -12.67
C TYR A 83 -3.96 -3.83 -13.68
N LYS A 84 -4.92 -3.05 -14.14
CA LYS A 84 -4.68 -1.90 -15.02
C LYS A 84 -4.60 -0.63 -14.20
N PHE A 85 -3.76 0.29 -14.62
CA PHE A 85 -3.61 1.59 -14.00
C PHE A 85 -3.62 2.67 -15.07
N VAL A 86 -4.24 3.79 -14.75
CA VAL A 86 -4.25 4.98 -15.62
C VAL A 86 -3.36 6.03 -14.98
N VAL A 87 -2.36 6.51 -15.74
CA VAL A 87 -1.52 7.64 -15.32
C VAL A 87 -2.08 8.93 -15.88
N THR A 88 -2.28 9.94 -15.02
CA THR A 88 -2.86 11.23 -15.38
C THR A 88 -2.11 12.39 -14.72
N GLU A 89 -2.19 13.57 -15.32
CA GLU A 89 -1.73 14.83 -14.71
C GLU A 89 -2.84 15.56 -13.94
N GLU A 90 -4.04 14.98 -13.86
CA GLU A 90 -5.12 15.51 -13.03
C GLU A 90 -4.81 15.27 -11.55
N GLU A 91 -5.21 16.24 -10.69
CA GLU A 91 -4.90 16.17 -9.24
C GLU A 91 -5.62 15.06 -8.46
N ARG A 92 -6.49 14.28 -9.11
CA ARG A 92 -7.35 13.27 -8.47
C ARG A 92 -6.91 11.85 -8.80
N GLY A 93 -5.96 11.31 -8.06
CA GLY A 93 -5.55 9.92 -8.16
C GLY A 93 -5.70 9.16 -6.83
N HIS A 94 -5.86 7.85 -6.92
CA HIS A 94 -5.79 6.95 -5.76
C HIS A 94 -4.34 6.84 -5.25
N ILE A 95 -3.37 6.98 -6.15
CA ILE A 95 -1.94 7.07 -5.85
C ILE A 95 -1.45 8.39 -6.44
N GLN A 96 -0.90 9.25 -5.62
CA GLN A 96 -0.42 10.57 -6.03
C GLN A 96 1.09 10.66 -5.86
N LEU A 97 1.77 11.05 -6.94
CA LEU A 97 3.20 11.34 -6.97
C LEU A 97 3.38 12.84 -7.15
N CYS A 98 3.99 13.50 -6.17
CA CYS A 98 4.08 14.95 -6.13
C CYS A 98 5.53 15.43 -5.96
N ILE A 99 5.94 16.40 -6.79
CA ILE A 99 7.07 17.27 -6.48
C ILE A 99 6.52 18.43 -5.65
N ASP A 100 7.09 18.63 -4.46
CA ASP A 100 6.81 19.75 -3.58
C ASP A 100 8.11 20.49 -3.25
N GLU A 101 8.33 21.61 -3.93
CA GLU A 101 9.52 22.44 -3.79
C GLU A 101 9.66 23.08 -2.39
N LYS A 102 8.61 23.02 -1.56
CA LYS A 102 8.67 23.50 -0.18
C LYS A 102 9.35 22.52 0.78
N LEU A 103 9.47 21.25 0.37
CA LEU A 103 10.18 20.26 1.14
C LEU A 103 11.71 20.49 1.06
N PRO A 104 12.48 20.06 2.05
CA PRO A 104 13.94 20.18 2.01
C PRO A 104 14.52 19.53 0.75
N HIS A 105 15.39 20.24 0.02
CA HIS A 105 16.03 19.77 -1.21
C HIS A 105 17.18 18.78 -0.96
N LYS A 106 17.01 17.84 -0.03
CA LYS A 106 17.96 16.76 0.19
C LYS A 106 17.62 15.62 -0.76
N GLU A 107 18.60 15.15 -1.52
CA GLU A 107 18.40 14.08 -2.50
C GLU A 107 17.89 12.81 -1.84
N GLY A 108 16.79 12.29 -2.36
CA GLY A 108 16.16 11.04 -1.87
C GLY A 108 15.31 11.19 -0.62
N ASN A 109 15.09 12.41 -0.07
CA ASN A 109 14.12 12.59 1.00
C ASN A 109 12.69 12.54 0.47
N TYR A 110 11.76 12.06 1.27
CA TYR A 110 10.34 11.99 0.90
C TYR A 110 9.44 11.97 2.12
N THR A 111 8.18 12.29 1.88
CA THR A 111 7.06 11.98 2.77
C THR A 111 6.13 11.00 2.07
N LEU A 112 5.66 10.02 2.80
CA LEU A 112 4.71 9.02 2.32
C LEU A 112 3.57 8.90 3.31
N LYS A 113 2.35 9.16 2.83
CA LYS A 113 1.13 8.97 3.60
C LYS A 113 0.23 7.97 2.91
N VAL A 114 -0.07 6.88 3.59
CA VAL A 114 -1.03 5.87 3.16
C VAL A 114 -2.24 5.93 4.07
N THR A 115 -3.39 6.15 3.48
CA THR A 115 -4.71 6.04 4.13
C THR A 115 -5.47 4.86 3.55
N SER A 116 -6.64 4.52 4.06
CA SER A 116 -7.49 3.47 3.48
C SER A 116 -7.92 3.75 2.04
N ASN A 117 -7.89 5.01 1.60
CA ASN A 117 -8.42 5.43 0.29
C ASN A 117 -7.35 5.95 -0.68
N GLN A 118 -6.16 6.29 -0.18
CA GLN A 118 -5.18 7.01 -0.98
C GLN A 118 -3.74 6.76 -0.50
N ILE A 119 -2.82 6.71 -1.46
CA ILE A 119 -1.38 6.80 -1.26
C ILE A 119 -0.93 8.16 -1.77
N HIS A 120 -0.25 8.93 -0.92
CA HIS A 120 0.31 10.24 -1.28
C HIS A 120 1.81 10.25 -1.02
N ILE A 121 2.58 10.49 -2.08
CA ILE A 121 4.04 10.65 -2.07
C ILE A 121 4.36 12.10 -2.37
N SER A 122 5.18 12.72 -1.54
CA SER A 122 5.73 14.06 -1.80
C SER A 122 7.24 14.08 -1.58
N SER A 123 7.95 14.72 -2.49
CA SER A 123 9.39 14.95 -2.41
C SER A 123 9.77 16.23 -3.14
N ALA A 124 10.88 16.86 -2.74
CA ALA A 124 11.43 18.00 -3.47
C ALA A 124 12.11 17.59 -4.81
N ASN A 125 12.32 16.29 -5.04
CA ASN A 125 13.03 15.81 -6.23
C ASN A 125 12.61 14.40 -6.64
N TYR A 126 12.96 14.05 -7.88
CA TYR A 126 12.65 12.75 -8.48
C TYR A 126 13.20 11.57 -7.67
N ALA A 127 14.42 11.68 -7.13
CA ALA A 127 15.06 10.60 -6.39
C ALA A 127 14.29 10.22 -5.13
N GLY A 128 13.67 11.19 -4.44
CA GLY A 128 12.83 10.92 -3.28
C GLY A 128 11.51 10.23 -3.65
N VAL A 129 10.92 10.56 -4.79
CA VAL A 129 9.74 9.82 -5.29
C VAL A 129 10.07 8.36 -5.56
N ILE A 130 11.22 8.07 -6.18
CA ILE A 130 11.69 6.70 -6.41
C ILE A 130 11.98 5.96 -5.09
N ALA A 131 12.57 6.66 -4.11
CA ALA A 131 12.80 6.08 -2.77
C ALA A 131 11.47 5.70 -2.10
N ALA A 132 10.46 6.56 -2.15
CA ALA A 132 9.13 6.28 -1.63
C ALA A 132 8.45 5.11 -2.35
N ILE A 133 8.56 5.01 -3.69
CA ILE A 133 8.05 3.86 -4.46
C ILE A 133 8.72 2.57 -3.99
N SER A 134 10.03 2.60 -3.73
CA SER A 134 10.77 1.43 -3.21
C SER A 134 10.29 1.02 -1.82
N THR A 135 9.90 1.98 -0.98
CA THR A 135 9.31 1.73 0.33
C THR A 135 7.91 1.10 0.20
N ILE A 136 7.06 1.65 -0.68
CA ILE A 136 5.73 1.07 -0.95
C ILE A 136 5.84 -0.37 -1.43
N ARG A 137 6.78 -0.66 -2.32
CA ARG A 137 7.04 -2.02 -2.83
C ARG A 137 7.33 -3.01 -1.70
N GLN A 138 8.09 -2.61 -0.67
CA GLN A 138 8.39 -3.45 0.48
C GLN A 138 7.19 -3.67 1.41
N MET A 139 6.18 -2.80 1.39
CA MET A 139 4.99 -2.93 2.22
C MET A 139 3.96 -3.91 1.64
N PHE A 140 3.95 -4.13 0.33
CA PHE A 140 3.07 -5.13 -0.29
C PHE A 140 3.44 -6.56 0.13
N PRO A 141 2.52 -7.52 -0.01
CA PRO A 141 2.85 -8.95 0.10
C PRO A 141 4.04 -9.30 -0.80
N VAL A 142 4.87 -10.28 -0.37
CA VAL A 142 6.09 -10.67 -1.09
C VAL A 142 5.82 -11.11 -2.52
N GLU A 143 4.62 -11.56 -2.80
CA GLU A 143 4.10 -11.94 -4.12
C GLU A 143 4.15 -10.79 -5.13
N ILE A 144 4.31 -9.53 -4.68
CA ILE A 144 4.48 -8.37 -5.59
C ILE A 144 5.76 -8.50 -6.43
N GLU A 145 6.73 -9.32 -5.98
CA GLU A 145 7.97 -9.61 -6.69
C GLU A 145 7.83 -10.68 -7.77
N ALA A 146 6.67 -11.33 -7.87
CA ALA A 146 6.43 -12.37 -8.86
C ALA A 146 6.61 -11.82 -10.29
N SER A 147 7.15 -12.66 -11.16
CA SER A 147 7.32 -12.35 -12.59
C SER A 147 6.04 -12.56 -13.43
N THR A 148 5.03 -13.18 -12.84
CA THR A 148 3.73 -13.48 -13.45
C THR A 148 2.61 -13.11 -12.50
N VAL A 149 1.40 -12.99 -13.04
CA VAL A 149 0.20 -12.69 -12.25
C VAL A 149 -0.03 -13.75 -11.18
N VAL A 150 -0.24 -13.30 -9.95
CA VAL A 150 -0.57 -14.15 -8.80
C VAL A 150 -2.05 -13.98 -8.48
N LEU A 151 -2.77 -15.08 -8.51
CA LEU A 151 -4.20 -15.13 -8.18
C LEU A 151 -4.40 -15.31 -6.67
N ASP A 152 -5.60 -14.96 -6.19
CA ASP A 152 -6.04 -15.17 -4.80
C ASP A 152 -5.22 -14.45 -3.72
N THR A 153 -4.53 -13.37 -4.11
CA THR A 153 -3.78 -12.52 -3.18
C THR A 153 -4.52 -11.21 -2.92
N VAL A 154 -4.69 -10.87 -1.64
CA VAL A 154 -5.19 -9.54 -1.25
C VAL A 154 -4.02 -8.57 -1.26
N TRP A 155 -4.01 -7.69 -2.26
CA TRP A 155 -2.98 -6.67 -2.44
C TRP A 155 -3.24 -5.50 -1.50
N SER A 156 -2.76 -5.57 -0.28
CA SER A 156 -2.97 -4.55 0.73
C SER A 156 -1.68 -4.13 1.42
N ILE A 157 -1.63 -2.85 1.80
CA ILE A 157 -0.55 -2.27 2.62
C ILE A 157 -1.18 -1.55 3.82
N PRO A 158 -0.52 -1.55 4.98
CA PRO A 158 -1.03 -0.84 6.15
C PRO A 158 -1.08 0.67 5.91
N THR A 159 -1.98 1.36 6.59
CA THR A 159 -1.94 2.81 6.65
C THR A 159 -0.70 3.24 7.41
N VAL A 160 0.05 4.20 6.84
CA VAL A 160 1.30 4.70 7.42
C VAL A 160 1.48 6.19 7.19
N SER A 161 2.26 6.80 8.04
CA SER A 161 2.90 8.10 7.81
C SER A 161 4.40 7.93 7.96
N ILE A 162 5.14 8.21 6.90
CA ILE A 162 6.59 8.09 6.84
C ILE A 162 7.17 9.44 6.46
N ILE A 163 8.22 9.84 7.18
CA ILE A 163 9.14 10.90 6.78
C ILE A 163 10.52 10.27 6.76
N ASP A 164 11.16 10.28 5.61
CA ASP A 164 12.46 9.65 5.45
C ASP A 164 13.44 10.51 4.68
N GLU A 165 14.70 10.33 5.02
CA GLU A 165 15.82 10.96 4.35
C GLU A 165 17.06 10.05 4.40
N PRO A 166 17.87 10.03 3.33
CA PRO A 166 19.10 9.26 3.34
C PRO A 166 20.07 9.73 4.42
N ARG A 167 20.60 8.80 5.23
CA ARG A 167 21.64 9.08 6.23
C ARG A 167 22.96 9.49 5.59
N PHE A 168 23.26 8.95 4.40
CA PHE A 168 24.49 9.19 3.65
C PHE A 168 24.20 9.84 2.31
N ALA A 169 24.92 10.90 1.98
CA ALA A 169 24.80 11.60 0.70
C ALA A 169 25.27 10.73 -0.48
N TRP A 170 26.21 9.84 -0.25
CA TRP A 170 26.72 8.91 -1.27
C TRP A 170 26.49 7.46 -0.85
N ARG A 171 25.99 6.66 -1.77
CA ARG A 171 25.74 5.23 -1.61
C ARG A 171 26.13 4.52 -2.90
N GLY A 172 26.81 3.41 -2.80
CA GLY A 172 27.25 2.65 -3.96
C GLY A 172 27.58 1.21 -3.62
N ILE A 173 27.72 0.42 -4.67
CA ILE A 173 28.16 -0.98 -4.60
C ILE A 173 29.49 -1.06 -5.31
N LEU A 174 30.47 -1.70 -4.66
CA LEU A 174 31.71 -2.11 -5.31
C LEU A 174 31.58 -3.60 -5.68
N LEU A 175 31.58 -3.88 -6.97
CA LEU A 175 31.59 -5.23 -7.49
C LEU A 175 32.97 -5.54 -8.09
N ASP A 176 33.72 -6.45 -7.46
CA ASP A 176 34.98 -6.96 -8.02
C ASP A 176 34.70 -8.13 -8.96
N VAL A 177 34.76 -7.88 -10.25
CA VAL A 177 34.58 -8.90 -11.31
C VAL A 177 35.89 -9.47 -11.84
N ALA A 178 37.05 -9.02 -11.29
CA ALA A 178 38.37 -9.40 -11.80
C ALA A 178 38.77 -10.86 -11.52
N ARG A 179 38.18 -11.48 -10.47
CA ARG A 179 38.57 -12.84 -10.02
C ARG A 179 37.62 -13.93 -10.48
N HIS A 180 36.34 -13.60 -10.70
CA HIS A 180 35.34 -14.51 -11.24
C HIS A 180 34.37 -13.79 -12.14
N PHE A 181 34.22 -14.25 -13.37
CA PHE A 181 33.11 -13.85 -14.24
C PHE A 181 31.87 -14.65 -13.83
N PHE A 182 30.83 -13.95 -13.39
CA PHE A 182 29.49 -14.55 -13.28
C PHE A 182 28.87 -14.49 -14.68
N GLN A 183 28.59 -15.66 -15.26
CA GLN A 183 27.79 -15.81 -16.47
C GLN A 183 26.31 -15.75 -16.14
#